data_65c8a7fe3798aa886b80fe0138e26332
#
_entry.id   65c8a7fe3798aa886b80fe0138e26332
#
_cell.length_a   1.000
_cell.length_b   1.000
_cell.length_c   1.000
_cell.angle_alpha   90.00
_cell.angle_beta   90.00
_cell.angle_gamma   90.00
#
_symmetry.space_group_name_H-M   'P 1'
#
loop_
_entity.id
_entity.type
_entity.pdbx_description
1 polymer ?
#
loop_
_entity_poly.entity_id
_entity_poly.type
_entity_poly.pdbx_seq_one_letter_code
_entity_poly.pdbx_strand_id
1 'polypeptide(L)'
;MKGKRVVITGPTSGIGKEIAVQLAALGADLVLACRDVELGGRTAGDIARRTGSKSCVVMHLDTSSQDSIRDFATRYRAQHSRLDVLVNNAGIHRSKRQTSVDG
;
A
#
# COMPACT_ATOMS: atom_id res chain seq x y z
N MET A 1 3.98 1.89 -15.71
CA MET A 1 3.16 1.40 -14.60
C MET A 1 1.68 1.28 -14.90
N LYS A 2 1.25 1.75 -16.02
CA LYS A 2 -0.16 1.69 -16.36
C LYS A 2 -0.67 0.26 -16.28
N GLY A 3 -1.75 0.07 -15.54
CA GLY A 3 -2.38 -1.24 -15.40
C GLY A 3 -1.67 -2.19 -14.45
N LYS A 4 -0.55 -1.78 -13.85
CA LYS A 4 0.12 -2.64 -12.89
C LYS A 4 -0.56 -2.55 -11.53
N ARG A 5 -0.69 -3.68 -10.85
CA ARG A 5 -1.29 -3.73 -9.53
C ARG A 5 -0.19 -3.63 -8.49
N VAL A 6 -0.24 -2.59 -7.67
CA VAL A 6 0.80 -2.32 -6.69
C VAL A 6 0.20 -2.26 -5.30
N VAL A 7 0.77 -3.02 -4.37
CA VAL A 7 0.41 -2.94 -2.95
C VAL A 7 1.50 -2.15 -2.25
N ILE A 8 1.12 -1.12 -1.50
CA ILE A 8 2.06 -0.31 -0.74
C ILE A 8 1.71 -0.42 0.73
N THR A 9 2.69 -0.81 1.55
CA THR A 9 2.50 -0.80 2.99
C THR A 9 3.02 0.52 3.54
N GLY A 10 2.41 1.04 4.60
CA GLY A 10 2.80 2.30 5.21
C GLY A 10 2.62 3.51 4.31
N PRO A 11 1.54 3.57 3.53
CA PRO A 11 1.39 4.63 2.52
C PRO A 11 1.00 5.98 3.08
N THR A 12 0.72 6.05 4.37
CA THR A 12 0.21 7.29 4.97
C THR A 12 1.33 8.19 5.48
N SER A 13 2.55 7.67 5.58
CA SER A 13 3.68 8.49 6.03
C SER A 13 4.40 9.11 4.83
N GLY A 14 5.26 10.08 5.10
CA GLY A 14 5.86 10.90 4.07
C GLY A 14 6.38 10.18 2.84
N ILE A 15 7.34 9.26 3.03
CA ILE A 15 7.95 8.58 1.90
C ILE A 15 6.95 7.66 1.21
N GLY A 16 6.18 6.90 1.99
CA GLY A 16 5.20 5.98 1.42
C GLY A 16 4.13 6.70 0.64
N LYS A 17 3.66 7.84 1.15
CA LYS A 17 2.63 8.61 0.45
C LYS A 17 3.19 9.16 -0.85
N GLU A 18 4.42 9.66 -0.84
CA GLU A 18 5.00 10.21 -2.05
C GLU A 18 5.21 9.15 -3.12
N ILE A 19 5.62 7.95 -2.71
CA ILE A 19 5.74 6.82 -3.64
C ILE A 19 4.37 6.52 -4.25
N ALA A 20 3.32 6.50 -3.42
CA ALA A 20 1.98 6.22 -3.91
C ALA A 20 1.52 7.27 -4.93
N VAL A 21 1.79 8.54 -4.64
CA VAL A 21 1.43 9.61 -5.56
C VAL A 21 2.12 9.42 -6.91
N GLN A 22 3.41 9.11 -6.89
CA GLN A 22 4.15 8.96 -8.13
C GLN A 22 3.68 7.75 -8.93
N LEU A 23 3.41 6.64 -8.27
CA LEU A 23 2.94 5.45 -8.97
C LEU A 23 1.53 5.66 -9.52
N ALA A 24 0.67 6.35 -8.78
CA ALA A 24 -0.67 6.67 -9.26
C ALA A 24 -0.60 7.56 -10.50
N ALA A 25 0.32 8.51 -10.49
CA ALA A 25 0.49 9.39 -11.65
C ALA A 25 0.96 8.62 -12.88
N LEU A 26 1.63 7.49 -12.67
CA LEU A 26 2.08 6.64 -13.77
C LEU A 26 1.03 5.62 -14.20
N GLY A 27 -0.15 5.67 -13.61
CA GLY A 27 -1.26 4.81 -14.02
C GLY A 27 -1.37 3.49 -13.29
N ALA A 28 -0.65 3.31 -12.19
CA ALA A 28 -0.74 2.06 -11.43
C ALA A 28 -2.07 1.97 -10.69
N ASP A 29 -2.55 0.73 -10.50
CA ASP A 29 -3.69 0.46 -9.66
C ASP A 29 -3.15 0.19 -8.26
N LEU A 30 -3.50 1.01 -7.29
CA LEU A 30 -2.90 0.94 -5.97
C LEU A 30 -3.80 0.31 -4.93
N VAL A 31 -3.21 -0.51 -4.07
CA VAL A 31 -3.83 -0.95 -2.84
C VAL A 31 -2.99 -0.37 -1.70
N LEU A 32 -3.59 0.50 -0.91
CA LEU A 32 -2.93 1.10 0.23
C LEU A 32 -3.21 0.21 1.44
N ALA A 33 -2.19 -0.52 1.87
CA ALA A 33 -2.32 -1.45 2.99
C ALA A 33 -1.86 -0.73 4.25
N CYS A 34 -2.78 -0.42 5.15
CA CYS A 34 -2.45 0.41 6.31
C CYS A 34 -3.24 -0.02 7.55
N ARG A 35 -2.66 0.25 8.70
CA ARG A 35 -3.30 -0.09 9.95
C ARG A 35 -4.49 0.82 10.24
N ASP A 36 -4.36 2.10 9.95
CA ASP A 36 -5.42 3.07 10.16
C ASP A 36 -6.13 3.30 8.83
N VAL A 37 -7.24 2.60 8.62
CA VAL A 37 -7.96 2.67 7.36
C VAL A 37 -8.61 4.02 7.12
N GLU A 38 -8.94 4.74 8.19
CA GLU A 38 -9.52 6.07 8.03
C GLU A 38 -8.49 7.04 7.49
N LEU A 39 -7.28 7.00 8.03
CA LEU A 39 -6.19 7.80 7.50
C LEU A 39 -5.84 7.36 6.08
N GLY A 40 -5.90 6.04 5.83
CA GLY A 40 -5.70 5.51 4.48
C GLY A 40 -6.70 6.07 3.48
N GLY A 41 -7.95 6.21 3.90
CA GLY A 41 -8.99 6.79 3.05
C GLY A 41 -8.70 8.25 2.71
N ARG A 42 -8.22 9.02 3.70
CA ARG A 42 -7.85 10.40 3.44
C ARG A 42 -6.65 10.48 2.50
N THR A 43 -5.71 9.56 2.65
CA THR A 43 -4.54 9.49 1.78
C THR A 43 -4.96 9.16 0.34
N ALA A 44 -5.87 8.21 0.18
CA ALA A 44 -6.38 7.85 -1.14
C ALA A 44 -7.07 9.04 -1.81
N GLY A 45 -7.84 9.80 -1.02
CA GLY A 45 -8.50 11.00 -1.53
C GLY A 45 -7.50 12.06 -1.98
N ASP A 46 -6.42 12.21 -1.23
CA ASP A 46 -5.38 13.16 -1.55
C ASP A 46 -4.67 12.76 -2.85
N ILE A 47 -4.38 11.48 -2.99
CA ILE A 47 -3.76 10.95 -4.19
C ILE A 47 -4.66 11.21 -5.40
N ALA A 48 -5.95 10.96 -5.25
CA ALA A 48 -6.91 11.19 -6.34
C ALA A 48 -6.92 12.66 -6.74
N ARG A 49 -6.90 13.58 -5.77
CA ARG A 49 -6.90 14.99 -6.08
C ARG A 49 -5.62 15.42 -6.78
N ARG A 50 -4.50 14.86 -6.39
CA ARG A 50 -3.21 15.28 -6.94
C ARG A 50 -2.90 14.64 -8.29
N THR A 51 -3.43 13.48 -8.57
CA THR A 51 -3.06 12.73 -9.77
C THR A 51 -4.22 12.46 -10.72
N GLY A 52 -5.44 12.62 -10.25
CA GLY A 52 -6.63 12.25 -11.02
C GLY A 52 -6.91 10.76 -11.04
N SER A 53 -6.08 9.96 -10.35
CA SER A 53 -6.26 8.52 -10.36
C SER A 53 -7.43 8.11 -9.47
N LYS A 54 -8.27 7.21 -9.97
CA LYS A 54 -9.38 6.65 -9.19
C LYS A 54 -9.12 5.19 -8.86
N SER A 55 -7.95 4.68 -9.17
CA SER A 55 -7.63 3.28 -8.96
C SER A 55 -6.80 3.10 -7.69
N CYS A 56 -7.30 3.63 -6.59
CA CYS A 56 -6.60 3.57 -5.33
C CYS A 56 -7.59 3.11 -4.26
N VAL A 57 -7.40 1.91 -3.74
CA VAL A 57 -8.27 1.37 -2.70
C VAL A 57 -7.48 1.14 -1.42
N VAL A 58 -8.19 1.08 -0.31
CA VAL A 58 -7.57 0.93 1.01
C VAL A 58 -7.93 -0.44 1.57
N MET A 59 -6.94 -1.13 2.12
CA MET A 59 -7.17 -2.39 2.83
C MET A 59 -6.44 -2.35 4.15
N HIS A 60 -7.05 -2.92 5.17
CA HIS A 60 -6.43 -2.96 6.49
C HIS A 60 -5.28 -3.96 6.53
N LEU A 61 -4.15 -3.53 7.08
CA LEU A 61 -3.01 -4.40 7.33
C LEU A 61 -2.20 -3.86 8.49
N ASP A 62 -2.01 -4.71 9.51
CA ASP A 62 -1.10 -4.40 10.60
C ASP A 62 0.10 -5.32 10.45
N THR A 63 1.22 -4.78 10.01
CA THR A 63 2.41 -5.58 9.72
C THR A 63 3.07 -6.15 10.97
N SER A 64 2.66 -5.71 12.15
CA SER A 64 3.17 -6.27 13.39
C SER A 64 2.40 -7.51 13.85
N SER A 65 1.33 -7.86 13.16
CA SER A 65 0.47 -8.99 13.52
C SER A 65 0.46 -10.02 12.41
N GLN A 66 0.87 -11.24 12.72
CA GLN A 66 0.85 -12.32 11.74
C GLN A 66 -0.57 -12.68 11.31
N ASP A 67 -1.52 -12.59 12.23
CA ASP A 67 -2.91 -12.84 11.89
C ASP A 67 -3.41 -11.80 10.92
N SER A 68 -3.04 -10.54 11.10
CA SER A 68 -3.44 -9.48 10.19
C SER A 68 -2.84 -9.68 8.81
N ILE A 69 -1.58 -10.11 8.74
CA ILE A 69 -0.92 -10.37 7.47
C ILE A 69 -1.61 -11.50 6.72
N ARG A 70 -1.93 -12.59 7.41
CA ARG A 70 -2.63 -13.70 6.77
C ARG A 70 -4.04 -13.29 6.31
N ASP A 71 -4.72 -12.53 7.14
CA ASP A 71 -6.06 -12.05 6.80
C ASP A 71 -6.01 -11.13 5.58
N PHE A 72 -5.03 -10.24 5.53
CA PHE A 72 -4.85 -9.36 4.38
C PHE A 72 -4.63 -10.20 3.11
N ALA A 73 -3.75 -11.18 3.18
CA ALA A 73 -3.44 -12.01 2.02
C ALA A 73 -4.69 -12.74 1.52
N THR A 74 -5.51 -13.26 2.44
CA THR A 74 -6.74 -13.95 2.08
C THR A 74 -7.71 -12.99 1.40
N ARG A 75 -7.92 -11.82 1.99
CA ARG A 75 -8.83 -10.84 1.42
C ARG A 75 -8.32 -10.30 0.09
N TYR A 76 -7.01 -10.11 -0.02
CA TYR A 76 -6.43 -9.61 -1.24
C TYR A 76 -6.66 -10.61 -2.37
N ARG A 77 -6.39 -11.90 -2.12
CA ARG A 77 -6.58 -12.92 -3.15
C ARG A 77 -8.04 -13.07 -3.57
N ALA A 78 -8.96 -12.80 -2.65
CA ALA A 78 -10.38 -12.88 -2.98
C ALA A 78 -10.83 -11.73 -3.90
N GLN A 79 -10.16 -10.59 -3.82
CA GLN A 79 -10.56 -9.40 -4.56
C GLN A 79 -9.71 -9.13 -5.79
N HIS A 80 -8.49 -9.63 -5.82
CA HIS A 80 -7.54 -9.31 -6.90
C HIS A 80 -6.87 -10.58 -7.38
N SER A 81 -6.73 -10.71 -8.68
CA SER A 81 -6.15 -11.91 -9.25
C SER A 81 -4.65 -11.83 -9.43
N ARG A 82 -4.07 -10.65 -9.19
CA ARG A 82 -2.69 -10.44 -9.54
C ARG A 82 -2.04 -9.38 -8.65
N LEU A 83 -0.75 -9.54 -8.43
CA LEU A 83 0.06 -8.54 -7.76
C LEU A 83 1.33 -8.39 -8.58
N ASP A 84 1.58 -7.20 -9.08
CA ASP A 84 2.78 -6.97 -9.90
C ASP A 84 3.94 -6.41 -9.07
N VAL A 85 3.66 -5.56 -8.10
CA VAL A 85 4.71 -4.92 -7.32
C VAL A 85 4.26 -4.79 -5.87
N LEU A 86 5.15 -5.12 -4.95
CA LEU A 86 4.92 -4.90 -3.53
C LEU A 86 5.94 -3.88 -3.02
N VAL A 87 5.49 -2.76 -2.54
CA VAL A 87 6.35 -1.75 -1.93
C VAL A 87 6.21 -1.87 -0.41
N ASN A 88 7.24 -2.40 0.22
CA ASN A 88 7.20 -2.64 1.66
C ASN A 88 7.81 -1.46 2.39
N ASN A 89 7.07 -0.38 2.46
CA ASN A 89 7.52 0.85 3.10
C ASN A 89 7.36 0.82 4.62
N ALA A 90 6.44 0.02 5.13
CA ALA A 90 6.17 -0.01 6.56
C ALA A 90 7.40 -0.42 7.37
N GLY A 91 8.29 -1.18 6.79
CA GLY A 91 9.48 -1.63 7.49
C GLY A 91 10.65 -0.67 7.46
N ILE A 92 10.59 0.38 6.65
CA ILE A 92 11.71 1.28 6.50
C ILE A 92 12.06 1.98 7.79
N HIS A 93 11.06 2.34 8.57
CA HIS A 93 11.32 3.05 9.80
C HIS A 93 12.03 2.23 10.84
N ARG A 94 11.95 0.92 10.74
CA ARG A 94 12.54 0.14 11.72
C ARG A 94 13.85 -0.20 11.37
N SER A 95 14.10 0.04 10.30
CA SER A 95 15.33 -0.09 9.81
C SER A 95 16.15 -1.09 10.34
N LYS A 96 16.87 -1.02 11.04
CA LYS A 96 17.72 -1.84 11.45
C LYS A 96 17.38 -3.18 11.45
N ARG A 97 16.58 -3.63 12.02
CA ARG A 97 16.37 -4.92 12.09
C ARG A 97 15.67 -5.44 11.06
N GLN A 98 15.05 -4.86 10.52
CA GLN A 98 14.23 -5.28 9.66
C GLN A 98 14.74 -5.64 8.51
N THR A 99 15.51 -5.22 8.29
CA THR A 99 16.07 -5.41 7.15
C THR A 99 16.03 -6.76 6.85
N SER A 100 16.12 -7.39 7.58
CA SER A 100 16.20 -8.62 7.29
C SER A 100 15.04 -9.14 6.83
N VAL A 101 14.40 -8.94 6.97
CA VAL A 101 13.33 -9.46 6.61
C VAL A 101 12.98 -9.37 5.56
N ASP A 102 13.15 -9.16 5.05
CA ASP A 102 12.67 -9.16 4.11
C ASP A 102 12.45 -9.27 3.62
N GLY A 103 12.56 -9.32 4.03
CA GLY A 103 12.23 -9.50 3.65
C GLY A 103 11.83 -9.58 3.55
#